data_98e824af44dca5b9d881f01e471801f3
#
_entry.id   98e824af44dca5b9d881f01e471801f3
#
_cell.length_a   1.000
_cell.length_b   1.000
_cell.length_c   1.000
_cell.angle_alpha   90.00
_cell.angle_beta   90.00
_cell.angle_gamma   90.00
#
_symmetry.space_group_name_H-M   'P 1'
#
loop_
_entity.id
_entity.type
_entity.pdbx_description
1 polymer ?
#
loop_
_entity_poly.entity_id
_entity_poly.type
_entity_poly.pdbx_seq_one_letter_code
_entity_poly.pdbx_strand_id
1 'polypeptide(L)'
;MALAIIIMAAGKGTRMQSELPKVLHQANGRPLLDYVLDTASSLDPAKTLLIVGHQADLVKAATARYQVSTALQEPQLGTGHAVMQAEALLGDFEGEILILSGDAPLINAVTLHKLIAFHRSKNGAATVLTAELKDPSGYGRVIRNSESESVMKIVEQKDASQEELAVREINSGIYLFNAQLLFQALREVNTNNAQKEYYLTDVFGICFRNGQSVYAFKTENAEEILGINTPEQLMDAERLLLQQPE
;
A
#
# COMPACT_ATOMS: atom_id res chain seq x y z
N MET A 1 12.05 -9.78 -13.85
CA MET A 1 11.99 -8.32 -13.95
C MET A 1 12.59 -7.74 -12.69
N ALA A 2 13.22 -6.55 -12.78
CA ALA A 2 13.71 -5.84 -11.61
C ALA A 2 12.54 -5.38 -10.74
N LEU A 3 12.73 -5.39 -9.42
CA LEU A 3 11.72 -4.96 -8.45
C LEU A 3 12.20 -3.70 -7.75
N ALA A 4 11.38 -2.67 -7.70
CA ALA A 4 11.54 -1.54 -6.80
C ALA A 4 10.41 -1.58 -5.74
N ILE A 5 10.68 -1.08 -4.55
CA ILE A 5 9.69 -1.01 -3.48
C ILE A 5 9.50 0.44 -3.07
N ILE A 6 8.24 0.88 -2.98
CA ILE A 6 7.85 2.15 -2.38
C ILE A 6 7.14 1.85 -1.06
N ILE A 7 7.60 2.46 0.04
CA ILE A 7 6.95 2.34 1.34
C ILE A 7 6.35 3.69 1.69
N MET A 8 5.03 3.75 1.89
CA MET A 8 4.32 4.96 2.25
C MET A 8 4.40 5.20 3.76
N ALA A 9 5.08 6.26 4.18
CA ALA A 9 5.29 6.65 5.58
C ALA A 9 5.05 8.15 5.84
N ALA A 10 4.29 8.84 4.97
CA ALA A 10 4.08 10.28 5.03
C ALA A 10 2.89 10.73 5.90
N GLY A 11 2.03 9.80 6.33
CA GLY A 11 0.76 10.09 7.00
C GLY A 11 0.92 10.63 8.42
N LYS A 12 0.00 11.54 8.83
CA LYS A 12 -0.02 12.17 10.17
C LYS A 12 -0.43 11.20 11.29
N GLY A 13 -1.22 10.17 11.00
CA GLY A 13 -1.67 9.18 11.99
C GLY A 13 -2.53 9.76 13.12
N THR A 14 -3.41 10.70 12.83
CA THR A 14 -4.21 11.44 13.84
C THR A 14 -5.03 10.55 14.77
N ARG A 15 -5.43 9.36 14.32
CA ARG A 15 -6.19 8.38 15.13
C ARG A 15 -5.36 7.71 16.24
N MET A 16 -4.03 7.80 16.19
CA MET A 16 -3.13 7.29 17.23
C MET A 16 -3.08 8.21 18.46
N GLN A 17 -3.68 9.40 18.40
CA GLN A 17 -3.71 10.40 19.50
C GLN A 17 -2.31 10.68 20.08
N SER A 18 -1.29 10.76 19.24
CA SER A 18 0.11 10.92 19.59
C SER A 18 0.77 11.91 18.62
N GLU A 19 1.79 12.63 19.10
CA GLU A 19 2.61 13.48 18.24
C GLU A 19 3.64 12.68 17.43
N LEU A 20 3.93 11.44 17.82
CA LEU A 20 4.86 10.57 17.11
C LEU A 20 4.26 10.16 15.76
N PRO A 21 5.04 10.20 14.65
CA PRO A 21 4.60 9.63 13.38
C PRO A 21 4.08 8.21 13.56
N LYS A 22 2.92 7.90 12.96
CA LYS A 22 2.23 6.62 13.13
C LYS A 22 3.18 5.41 12.94
N VAL A 23 3.99 5.47 11.91
CA VAL A 23 4.93 4.39 11.53
C VAL A 23 6.08 4.18 12.52
N LEU A 24 6.32 5.12 13.44
CA LEU A 24 7.33 5.02 14.50
C LEU A 24 6.78 4.53 15.83
N HIS A 25 5.46 4.34 15.97
CA HIS A 25 4.93 3.63 17.13
C HIS A 25 5.50 2.24 17.20
N GLN A 26 5.73 1.77 18.41
CA GLN A 26 6.44 0.50 18.63
C GLN A 26 5.45 -0.62 18.94
N ALA A 27 5.64 -1.75 18.28
CA ALA A 27 5.08 -3.04 18.64
C ALA A 27 6.24 -3.93 19.13
N ASN A 28 6.12 -4.50 20.33
CA ASN A 28 7.17 -5.32 20.96
C ASN A 28 8.56 -4.64 20.99
N GLY A 29 8.60 -3.32 21.26
CA GLY A 29 9.82 -2.53 21.35
C GLY A 29 10.47 -2.15 20.02
N ARG A 30 9.83 -2.44 18.87
CA ARG A 30 10.31 -2.08 17.52
C ARG A 30 9.32 -1.18 16.80
N PRO A 31 9.75 -0.12 16.09
CA PRO A 31 8.87 0.67 15.22
C PRO A 31 8.10 -0.20 14.21
N LEU A 32 6.85 0.14 13.93
CA LEU A 32 6.04 -0.54 12.91
C LEU A 32 6.74 -0.56 11.55
N LEU A 33 7.38 0.54 11.19
CA LEU A 33 8.10 0.70 9.93
C LEU A 33 9.28 -0.28 9.79
N ASP A 34 9.93 -0.66 10.89
CA ASP A 34 11.06 -1.59 10.87
C ASP A 34 10.65 -2.99 10.39
N TYR A 35 9.47 -3.46 10.81
CA TYR A 35 8.93 -4.74 10.33
C TYR A 35 8.70 -4.72 8.82
N VAL A 36 8.12 -3.62 8.31
CA VAL A 36 7.87 -3.46 6.87
C VAL A 36 9.17 -3.36 6.09
N LEU A 37 10.17 -2.63 6.61
CA LEU A 37 11.48 -2.48 5.97
C LEU A 37 12.27 -3.80 5.95
N ASP A 38 12.21 -4.61 7.01
CA ASP A 38 12.85 -5.93 7.03
C ASP A 38 12.19 -6.87 6.00
N THR A 39 10.85 -6.91 5.97
CA THR A 39 10.12 -7.68 4.97
C THR A 39 10.44 -7.20 3.55
N ALA A 40 10.47 -5.90 3.31
CA ALA A 40 10.84 -5.33 2.01
C ALA A 40 12.28 -5.71 1.61
N SER A 41 13.23 -5.63 2.55
CA SER A 41 14.63 -5.97 2.30
C SER A 41 14.82 -7.45 1.94
N SER A 42 14.01 -8.35 2.52
CA SER A 42 14.08 -9.79 2.25
C SER A 42 13.65 -10.18 0.82
N LEU A 43 13.00 -9.27 0.09
CA LEU A 43 12.62 -9.45 -1.32
C LEU A 43 13.75 -9.12 -2.31
N ASP A 44 14.93 -8.71 -1.83
CA ASP A 44 16.10 -8.31 -2.62
C ASP A 44 15.76 -7.30 -3.74
N PRO A 45 15.16 -6.14 -3.39
CA PRO A 45 14.76 -5.16 -4.38
C PRO A 45 15.97 -4.41 -4.95
N ALA A 46 15.91 -4.05 -6.24
CA ALA A 46 16.93 -3.20 -6.88
C ALA A 46 16.96 -1.78 -6.28
N LYS A 47 15.81 -1.28 -5.80
CA LYS A 47 15.66 0.01 -5.13
C LYS A 47 14.57 -0.05 -4.08
N THR A 48 14.81 0.59 -2.92
CA THR A 48 13.76 0.85 -1.91
C THR A 48 13.64 2.35 -1.68
N LEU A 49 12.42 2.87 -1.80
CA LEU A 49 12.09 4.28 -1.63
C LEU A 49 11.07 4.44 -0.50
N LEU A 50 11.39 5.29 0.47
CA LEU A 50 10.50 5.64 1.56
C LEU A 50 9.88 7.01 1.30
N ILE A 51 8.55 7.09 1.19
CA ILE A 51 7.84 8.37 1.10
C ILE A 51 7.61 8.88 2.51
N VAL A 52 8.28 9.98 2.83
CA VAL A 52 8.19 10.65 4.13
C VAL A 52 7.40 11.94 4.00
N GLY A 53 6.81 12.43 5.08
CA GLY A 53 6.00 13.67 5.08
C GLY A 53 5.94 14.29 6.46
N HIS A 54 4.89 14.01 7.23
CA HIS A 54 4.78 14.53 8.59
C HIS A 54 5.98 14.07 9.43
N GLN A 55 6.70 15.04 10.03
CA GLN A 55 7.93 14.83 10.81
C GLN A 55 8.97 13.96 10.05
N ALA A 56 9.19 14.28 8.78
CA ALA A 56 10.07 13.53 7.88
C ALA A 56 11.46 13.26 8.47
N ASP A 57 12.03 14.22 9.20
CA ASP A 57 13.39 14.10 9.77
C ASP A 57 13.45 13.03 10.89
N LEU A 58 12.39 12.88 11.69
CA LEU A 58 12.31 11.80 12.66
C LEU A 58 12.26 10.42 11.98
N VAL A 59 11.44 10.30 10.93
CA VAL A 59 11.34 9.05 10.17
C VAL A 59 12.67 8.70 9.50
N LYS A 60 13.33 9.68 8.86
CA LYS A 60 14.66 9.49 8.24
C LYS A 60 15.71 9.06 9.27
N ALA A 61 15.74 9.72 10.44
CA ALA A 61 16.69 9.36 11.50
C ALA A 61 16.46 7.94 12.03
N ALA A 62 15.19 7.55 12.24
CA ALA A 62 14.84 6.21 12.71
C ALA A 62 15.20 5.11 11.70
N THR A 63 15.17 5.43 10.39
CA THR A 63 15.45 4.47 9.31
C THR A 63 16.86 4.55 8.73
N ALA A 64 17.76 5.35 9.33
CA ALA A 64 19.12 5.59 8.82
C ALA A 64 19.99 4.32 8.65
N ARG A 65 19.64 3.25 9.38
CA ARG A 65 20.32 1.94 9.27
C ARG A 65 19.95 1.16 8.01
N TYR A 66 18.84 1.51 7.35
CA TYR A 66 18.38 0.85 6.14
C TYR A 66 18.93 1.56 4.89
N GLN A 67 19.25 0.78 3.87
CA GLN A 67 19.69 1.33 2.57
C GLN A 67 18.47 1.76 1.75
N VAL A 68 17.83 2.87 2.14
CA VAL A 68 16.64 3.40 1.48
C VAL A 68 16.86 4.84 1.01
N SER A 69 16.36 5.14 -0.19
CA SER A 69 16.22 6.53 -0.63
C SER A 69 14.93 7.11 -0.03
N THR A 70 14.84 8.44 0.06
CA THR A 70 13.62 9.10 0.56
C THR A 70 13.10 10.12 -0.43
N ALA A 71 11.76 10.23 -0.54
CA ALA A 71 11.09 11.33 -1.22
C ALA A 71 10.11 12.01 -0.25
N LEU A 72 10.07 13.36 -0.29
CA LEU A 72 9.23 14.15 0.60
C LEU A 72 7.86 14.40 -0.05
N GLN A 73 6.80 14.05 0.67
CA GLN A 73 5.44 14.46 0.34
C GLN A 73 5.05 15.70 1.15
N GLU A 74 4.99 16.85 0.52
CA GLU A 74 4.55 18.11 1.13
C GLU A 74 3.83 18.97 0.09
N PRO A 75 2.54 19.37 0.33
CA PRO A 75 1.67 18.92 1.41
C PRO A 75 1.16 17.47 1.20
N GLN A 76 0.56 16.87 2.23
CA GLN A 76 -0.06 15.55 2.12
C GLN A 76 -1.43 15.66 1.44
N LEU A 77 -1.50 15.36 0.13
CA LEU A 77 -2.71 15.46 -0.71
C LEU A 77 -3.27 14.10 -1.11
N GLY A 78 -3.04 13.07 -0.32
CA GLY A 78 -3.55 11.72 -0.57
C GLY A 78 -2.48 10.72 -0.98
N THR A 79 -2.87 9.44 -1.10
CA THR A 79 -1.96 8.31 -1.35
C THR A 79 -1.38 8.32 -2.77
N GLY A 80 -2.16 8.73 -3.77
CA GLY A 80 -1.66 8.94 -5.14
C GLY A 80 -0.59 10.03 -5.18
N HIS A 81 -0.84 11.17 -4.49
CA HIS A 81 0.16 12.24 -4.40
C HIS A 81 1.45 11.77 -3.71
N ALA A 82 1.37 10.88 -2.72
CA ALA A 82 2.56 10.30 -2.09
C ALA A 82 3.41 9.53 -3.14
N VAL A 83 2.78 8.69 -3.93
CA VAL A 83 3.49 7.88 -4.96
C VAL A 83 4.00 8.75 -6.12
N MET A 84 3.33 9.84 -6.47
CA MET A 84 3.84 10.81 -7.47
C MET A 84 5.21 11.37 -7.08
N GLN A 85 5.52 11.51 -5.77
CA GLN A 85 6.84 11.98 -5.32
C GLN A 85 7.97 10.99 -5.68
N ALA A 86 7.64 9.75 -5.99
CA ALA A 86 8.61 8.75 -6.42
C ALA A 86 9.06 8.92 -7.88
N GLU A 87 8.32 9.68 -8.70
CA GLU A 87 8.57 9.77 -10.16
C GLU A 87 9.97 10.29 -10.46
N ALA A 88 10.50 11.23 -9.68
CA ALA A 88 11.85 11.77 -9.87
C ALA A 88 12.97 10.71 -9.72
N LEU A 89 12.72 9.63 -8.96
CA LEU A 89 13.70 8.59 -8.65
C LEU A 89 13.42 7.26 -9.38
N LEU A 90 12.17 7.03 -9.78
CA LEU A 90 11.69 5.77 -10.36
C LEU A 90 10.96 5.93 -11.70
N GLY A 91 10.82 7.15 -12.24
CA GLY A 91 10.08 7.38 -13.48
C GLY A 91 10.66 6.63 -14.70
N ASP A 92 11.97 6.48 -14.74
CA ASP A 92 12.67 5.72 -15.78
C ASP A 92 12.99 4.27 -15.35
N PHE A 93 12.43 3.79 -14.24
CA PHE A 93 12.68 2.44 -13.77
C PHE A 93 11.98 1.41 -14.68
N GLU A 94 12.76 0.51 -15.24
CA GLU A 94 12.26 -0.59 -16.06
C GLU A 94 12.02 -1.84 -15.19
N GLY A 95 10.78 -2.10 -14.81
CA GLY A 95 10.44 -3.21 -13.95
C GLY A 95 9.09 -3.09 -13.28
N GLU A 96 9.00 -3.66 -12.10
CA GLU A 96 7.80 -3.67 -11.27
C GLU A 96 8.00 -2.83 -10.01
N ILE A 97 6.96 -2.14 -9.57
CA ILE A 97 6.96 -1.36 -8.33
C ILE A 97 5.97 -2.00 -7.37
N LEU A 98 6.49 -2.52 -6.26
CA LEU A 98 5.70 -2.96 -5.12
C LEU A 98 5.49 -1.77 -4.17
N ILE A 99 4.23 -1.44 -3.88
CA ILE A 99 3.88 -0.38 -2.93
C ILE A 99 3.40 -1.03 -1.64
N LEU A 100 4.02 -0.65 -0.54
CA LEU A 100 3.70 -1.11 0.81
C LEU A 100 3.24 0.06 1.68
N SER A 101 2.40 -0.24 2.67
CA SER A 101 2.03 0.71 3.71
C SER A 101 2.95 0.54 4.92
N GLY A 102 3.60 1.62 5.36
CA GLY A 102 4.57 1.57 6.47
C GLY A 102 3.95 1.27 7.84
N ASP A 103 2.63 1.17 7.92
CA ASP A 103 1.84 0.85 9.11
C ASP A 103 1.21 -0.56 9.09
N ALA A 104 1.62 -1.42 8.15
CA ALA A 104 1.17 -2.81 8.04
C ALA A 104 2.28 -3.80 8.44
N PRO A 105 2.64 -3.89 9.74
CA PRO A 105 3.81 -4.63 10.20
C PRO A 105 3.68 -6.16 10.11
N LEU A 106 2.46 -6.66 9.90
CA LEU A 106 2.16 -8.10 9.87
C LEU A 106 2.37 -8.72 8.49
N ILE A 107 2.60 -7.89 7.44
CA ILE A 107 2.83 -8.42 6.09
C ILE A 107 4.12 -9.23 6.05
N ASN A 108 4.05 -10.42 5.47
CA ASN A 108 5.19 -11.30 5.38
C ASN A 108 5.71 -11.50 3.95
N ALA A 109 6.97 -11.90 3.83
CA ALA A 109 7.64 -12.10 2.56
C ALA A 109 7.00 -13.21 1.72
N VAL A 110 6.46 -14.26 2.33
CA VAL A 110 5.84 -15.39 1.60
C VAL A 110 4.62 -14.91 0.82
N THR A 111 3.76 -14.11 1.45
CA THR A 111 2.58 -13.53 0.79
C THR A 111 2.99 -12.57 -0.32
N LEU A 112 4.03 -11.74 -0.10
CA LEU A 112 4.54 -10.84 -1.14
C LEU A 112 5.18 -11.59 -2.31
N HIS A 113 5.92 -12.67 -2.07
CA HIS A 113 6.43 -13.54 -3.15
C HIS A 113 5.30 -14.16 -3.96
N LYS A 114 4.21 -14.62 -3.31
CA LYS A 114 3.03 -15.15 -4.01
C LYS A 114 2.35 -14.06 -4.85
N LEU A 115 2.20 -12.83 -4.32
CA LEU A 115 1.66 -11.69 -5.05
C LEU A 115 2.49 -11.39 -6.31
N ILE A 116 3.83 -11.33 -6.17
CA ILE A 116 4.75 -11.06 -7.28
C ILE A 116 4.66 -12.18 -8.34
N ALA A 117 4.67 -13.44 -7.91
CA ALA A 117 4.56 -14.58 -8.82
C ALA A 117 3.21 -14.56 -9.56
N PHE A 118 2.12 -14.27 -8.88
CA PHE A 118 0.79 -14.14 -9.48
C PHE A 118 0.76 -13.02 -10.51
N HIS A 119 1.22 -11.82 -10.18
CA HIS A 119 1.27 -10.66 -11.08
C HIS A 119 2.02 -11.00 -12.37
N ARG A 120 3.22 -11.61 -12.23
CA ARG A 120 4.05 -12.02 -13.36
C ARG A 120 3.39 -13.09 -14.22
N SER A 121 2.71 -14.07 -13.60
CA SER A 121 1.99 -15.13 -14.31
C SER A 121 0.82 -14.61 -15.15
N LYS A 122 0.20 -13.51 -14.71
CA LYS A 122 -0.92 -12.83 -15.39
C LYS A 122 -0.46 -11.74 -16.38
N ASN A 123 0.83 -11.42 -16.40
CA ASN A 123 1.35 -10.25 -17.13
C ASN A 123 0.55 -8.98 -16.83
N GLY A 124 0.29 -8.75 -15.55
CA GLY A 124 -0.58 -7.68 -15.07
C GLY A 124 0.02 -6.28 -15.24
N ALA A 125 -0.80 -5.31 -15.54
CA ALA A 125 -0.44 -3.88 -15.43
C ALA A 125 -0.47 -3.43 -13.96
N ALA A 126 -1.47 -3.90 -13.21
CA ALA A 126 -1.66 -3.65 -11.79
C ALA A 126 -2.25 -4.88 -11.09
N THR A 127 -1.80 -5.15 -9.88
CA THR A 127 -2.37 -6.17 -9.00
C THR A 127 -2.47 -5.61 -7.58
N VAL A 128 -3.65 -5.70 -6.98
CA VAL A 128 -3.86 -5.36 -5.56
C VAL A 128 -3.85 -6.63 -4.72
N LEU A 129 -3.19 -6.58 -3.56
CA LEU A 129 -3.37 -7.59 -2.52
C LEU A 129 -4.70 -7.32 -1.80
N THR A 130 -5.54 -8.33 -1.67
CA THR A 130 -6.87 -8.20 -1.07
C THR A 130 -7.11 -9.24 0.02
N ALA A 131 -8.11 -9.02 0.84
CA ALA A 131 -8.67 -10.03 1.73
C ALA A 131 -10.19 -9.88 1.79
N GLU A 132 -10.86 -10.88 2.30
CA GLU A 132 -12.30 -10.84 2.58
C GLU A 132 -12.53 -10.71 4.07
N LEU A 133 -13.23 -9.65 4.50
CA LEU A 133 -13.55 -9.41 5.90
C LEU A 133 -15.05 -9.61 6.16
N LYS A 134 -15.38 -10.09 7.37
CA LYS A 134 -16.79 -10.14 7.83
C LYS A 134 -17.38 -8.74 7.97
N ASP A 135 -16.59 -7.83 8.54
CA ASP A 135 -16.89 -6.40 8.62
C ASP A 135 -15.82 -5.63 7.86
N PRO A 136 -16.10 -5.16 6.62
CA PRO A 136 -15.16 -4.42 5.81
C PRO A 136 -15.16 -2.91 6.11
N SER A 137 -15.81 -2.46 7.17
CA SER A 137 -15.92 -1.03 7.52
C SER A 137 -14.55 -0.37 7.66
N GLY A 138 -14.41 0.83 7.10
CA GLY A 138 -13.17 1.60 7.13
C GLY A 138 -12.20 1.31 5.99
N TYR A 139 -12.44 0.28 5.17
CA TYR A 139 -11.58 -0.08 4.03
C TYR A 139 -12.20 0.31 2.68
N GLY A 140 -11.36 0.52 1.68
CA GLY A 140 -11.79 0.54 0.27
C GLY A 140 -12.30 -0.83 -0.17
N ARG A 141 -13.21 -0.84 -1.16
CA ARG A 141 -13.80 -2.04 -1.73
C ARG A 141 -13.22 -2.33 -3.11
N VAL A 142 -12.91 -3.60 -3.36
CA VAL A 142 -12.41 -4.06 -4.66
C VAL A 142 -13.59 -4.52 -5.52
N ILE A 143 -13.86 -3.78 -6.58
CA ILE A 143 -14.97 -4.06 -7.49
C ILE A 143 -14.46 -4.84 -8.69
N ARG A 144 -14.92 -6.09 -8.80
CA ARG A 144 -14.55 -7.00 -9.90
C ARG A 144 -15.49 -6.89 -11.08
N ASN A 145 -14.98 -7.20 -12.25
CA ASN A 145 -15.81 -7.39 -13.43
C ASN A 145 -16.57 -8.72 -13.29
N SER A 146 -17.88 -8.71 -13.50
CA SER A 146 -18.72 -9.91 -13.40
C SER A 146 -18.43 -10.96 -14.48
N GLU A 147 -17.86 -10.56 -15.62
CA GLU A 147 -17.57 -11.42 -16.77
C GLU A 147 -16.12 -11.95 -16.77
N SER A 148 -15.26 -11.41 -15.92
CA SER A 148 -13.85 -11.78 -15.81
C SER A 148 -13.37 -11.65 -14.36
N GLU A 149 -12.21 -12.21 -14.04
CA GLU A 149 -11.57 -12.05 -12.72
C GLU A 149 -10.88 -10.68 -12.56
N SER A 150 -10.97 -9.80 -13.55
CA SER A 150 -10.28 -8.51 -13.52
C SER A 150 -10.92 -7.55 -12.50
N VAL A 151 -10.10 -6.64 -11.98
CA VAL A 151 -10.56 -5.54 -11.12
C VAL A 151 -10.98 -4.37 -12.01
N MET A 152 -12.22 -3.91 -11.86
CA MET A 152 -12.72 -2.73 -12.57
C MET A 152 -12.25 -1.44 -11.92
N LYS A 153 -12.33 -1.38 -10.58
CA LYS A 153 -11.92 -0.24 -9.76
C LYS A 153 -11.78 -0.66 -8.30
N ILE A 154 -11.11 0.18 -7.54
CA ILE A 154 -11.15 0.18 -6.08
C ILE A 154 -11.87 1.47 -5.67
N VAL A 155 -12.89 1.38 -4.82
CA VAL A 155 -13.65 2.52 -4.34
C VAL A 155 -13.40 2.73 -2.84
N GLU A 156 -13.04 3.94 -2.45
CA GLU A 156 -12.87 4.28 -1.04
C GLU A 156 -14.23 4.29 -0.32
N GLN A 157 -14.26 3.93 0.96
CA GLN A 157 -15.52 3.81 1.70
C GLN A 157 -16.40 5.05 1.66
N LYS A 158 -15.80 6.25 1.64
CA LYS A 158 -16.54 7.52 1.63
C LYS A 158 -17.19 7.85 0.29
N ASP A 159 -16.71 7.21 -0.78
CA ASP A 159 -17.18 7.41 -2.16
C ASP A 159 -18.04 6.23 -2.67
N ALA A 160 -18.12 5.15 -1.87
CA ALA A 160 -18.81 3.93 -2.27
C ALA A 160 -20.33 4.07 -2.21
N SER A 161 -21.03 3.54 -3.22
CA SER A 161 -22.48 3.35 -3.23
C SER A 161 -22.90 2.28 -2.21
N GLN A 162 -24.22 2.19 -1.92
CA GLN A 162 -24.75 1.15 -1.03
C GLN A 162 -24.44 -0.28 -1.53
N GLU A 163 -24.47 -0.49 -2.84
CA GLU A 163 -24.15 -1.78 -3.45
C GLU A 163 -22.65 -2.11 -3.28
N GLU A 164 -21.78 -1.11 -3.49
CA GLU A 164 -20.34 -1.26 -3.33
C GLU A 164 -19.95 -1.48 -1.87
N LEU A 165 -20.62 -0.84 -0.91
CA LEU A 165 -20.42 -1.06 0.52
C LEU A 165 -20.74 -2.51 0.95
N ALA A 166 -21.61 -3.21 0.23
CA ALA A 166 -21.94 -4.62 0.51
C ALA A 166 -20.80 -5.59 0.09
N VAL A 167 -19.85 -5.14 -0.74
CA VAL A 167 -18.69 -5.94 -1.13
C VAL A 167 -17.78 -6.14 0.07
N ARG A 168 -17.39 -7.40 0.32
CA ARG A 168 -16.56 -7.79 1.47
C ARG A 168 -15.07 -7.90 1.16
N GLU A 169 -14.71 -7.90 -0.13
CA GLU A 169 -13.32 -7.89 -0.57
C GLU A 169 -12.74 -6.49 -0.43
N ILE A 170 -11.73 -6.37 0.43
CA ILE A 170 -11.13 -5.10 0.81
C ILE A 170 -9.81 -4.83 0.11
N ASN A 171 -9.52 -3.56 -0.05
CA ASN A 171 -8.22 -3.03 -0.45
C ASN A 171 -7.25 -3.02 0.74
N SER A 172 -6.11 -3.68 0.60
CA SER A 172 -5.06 -3.72 1.65
C SER A 172 -4.17 -2.48 1.69
N GLY A 173 -4.14 -1.69 0.61
CA GLY A 173 -3.11 -0.66 0.43
C GLY A 173 -1.75 -1.21 -0.05
N ILE A 174 -1.68 -2.49 -0.43
CA ILE A 174 -0.49 -3.15 -0.96
C ILE A 174 -0.73 -3.48 -2.44
N TYR A 175 0.17 -3.01 -3.30
CA TYR A 175 -0.02 -3.08 -4.75
C TYR A 175 1.27 -3.44 -5.46
N LEU A 176 1.14 -4.13 -6.59
CA LEU A 176 2.23 -4.36 -7.54
C LEU A 176 1.84 -3.81 -8.91
N PHE A 177 2.69 -2.98 -9.48
CA PHE A 177 2.46 -2.31 -10.76
C PHE A 177 3.61 -2.53 -11.72
N ASN A 178 3.32 -2.52 -13.01
CA ASN A 178 4.32 -2.16 -14.01
C ASN A 178 4.70 -0.68 -13.79
N ALA A 179 6.00 -0.39 -13.70
CA ALA A 179 6.48 0.95 -13.33
C ALA A 179 6.03 2.05 -14.31
N GLN A 180 6.15 1.81 -15.62
CA GLN A 180 5.79 2.80 -16.64
C GLN A 180 4.29 3.07 -16.64
N LEU A 181 3.47 2.00 -16.53
CA LEU A 181 2.01 2.14 -16.50
C LEU A 181 1.53 2.83 -15.22
N LEU A 182 2.19 2.61 -14.08
CA LEU A 182 1.89 3.31 -12.83
C LEU A 182 2.02 4.84 -13.00
N PHE A 183 3.20 5.31 -13.43
CA PHE A 183 3.43 6.75 -13.55
C PHE A 183 2.59 7.38 -14.68
N GLN A 184 2.33 6.64 -15.76
CA GLN A 184 1.39 7.08 -16.79
C GLN A 184 -0.03 7.29 -16.22
N ALA A 185 -0.55 6.32 -15.48
CA ALA A 185 -1.89 6.41 -14.88
C ALA A 185 -1.96 7.48 -13.78
N LEU A 186 -0.91 7.65 -12.97
CA LEU A 186 -0.86 8.68 -11.93
C LEU A 186 -1.04 10.11 -12.48
N ARG A 187 -0.65 10.38 -13.71
CA ARG A 187 -0.86 11.68 -14.36
C ARG A 187 -2.34 11.97 -14.68
N GLU A 188 -3.19 10.94 -14.70
CA GLU A 188 -4.64 11.05 -14.94
C GLU A 188 -5.44 11.11 -13.63
N VAL A 189 -4.83 10.79 -12.48
CA VAL A 189 -5.49 10.85 -11.16
C VAL A 189 -5.84 12.29 -10.82
N ASN A 190 -7.04 12.49 -10.28
CA ASN A 190 -7.54 13.81 -9.88
C ASN A 190 -8.15 13.79 -8.48
N THR A 191 -8.67 14.93 -8.03
CA THR A 191 -9.23 15.09 -6.68
C THR A 191 -10.77 15.17 -6.66
N ASN A 192 -11.44 14.65 -7.69
CA ASN A 192 -12.90 14.66 -7.81
C ASN A 192 -13.54 13.54 -6.96
N ASN A 193 -13.30 13.57 -5.64
CA ASN A 193 -13.79 12.60 -4.68
C ASN A 193 -14.17 13.28 -3.37
N ALA A 194 -14.75 12.54 -2.43
CA ALA A 194 -15.28 13.05 -1.16
C ALA A 194 -14.21 13.71 -0.27
N GLN A 195 -12.95 13.28 -0.36
CA GLN A 195 -11.85 13.77 0.47
C GLN A 195 -11.05 14.89 -0.19
N LYS A 196 -11.27 15.15 -1.50
CA LYS A 196 -10.48 16.10 -2.30
C LYS A 196 -8.98 15.74 -2.33
N GLU A 197 -8.68 14.45 -2.40
CA GLU A 197 -7.34 13.89 -2.40
C GLU A 197 -7.03 13.13 -3.69
N TYR A 198 -5.76 13.02 -4.05
CA TYR A 198 -5.31 12.13 -5.12
C TYR A 198 -5.28 10.70 -4.57
N TYR A 199 -6.25 9.88 -4.96
CA TYR A 199 -6.30 8.48 -4.53
C TYR A 199 -5.42 7.58 -5.40
N LEU A 200 -4.54 6.81 -4.79
CA LEU A 200 -3.77 5.80 -5.52
C LEU A 200 -4.66 4.70 -6.11
N THR A 201 -5.77 4.43 -5.44
CA THR A 201 -6.78 3.46 -5.88
C THR A 201 -7.42 3.80 -7.22
N ASP A 202 -7.44 5.07 -7.63
CA ASP A 202 -7.96 5.50 -8.94
C ASP A 202 -7.15 4.94 -10.12
N VAL A 203 -5.85 4.64 -9.89
CA VAL A 203 -4.97 4.03 -10.91
C VAL A 203 -5.56 2.73 -11.45
N PHE A 204 -6.23 1.92 -10.60
CA PHE A 204 -6.85 0.67 -11.03
C PHE A 204 -7.97 0.90 -12.03
N GLY A 205 -8.86 1.84 -11.76
CA GLY A 205 -9.94 2.22 -12.68
C GLY A 205 -9.43 2.85 -13.98
N ILE A 206 -8.34 3.63 -13.91
CA ILE A 206 -7.69 4.22 -15.08
C ILE A 206 -7.11 3.10 -15.97
N CYS A 207 -6.30 2.20 -15.38
CA CYS A 207 -5.74 1.07 -16.10
C CYS A 207 -6.85 0.20 -16.76
N PHE A 208 -7.91 -0.10 -16.02
CA PHE A 208 -9.03 -0.89 -16.56
C PHE A 208 -9.70 -0.19 -17.77
N ARG A 209 -10.00 1.11 -17.67
CA ARG A 209 -10.59 1.88 -18.78
C ARG A 209 -9.68 1.96 -20.00
N ASN A 210 -8.37 1.93 -19.79
CA ASN A 210 -7.37 1.92 -20.85
C ASN A 210 -7.13 0.52 -21.43
N GLY A 211 -7.96 -0.48 -21.07
CA GLY A 211 -7.88 -1.85 -21.59
C GLY A 211 -6.69 -2.66 -21.04
N GLN A 212 -6.07 -2.19 -19.96
CA GLN A 212 -4.94 -2.86 -19.35
C GLN A 212 -5.39 -3.97 -18.37
N SER A 213 -4.55 -4.99 -18.20
CA SER A 213 -4.84 -6.13 -17.33
C SER A 213 -4.67 -5.78 -15.85
N VAL A 214 -5.77 -5.75 -15.11
CA VAL A 214 -5.82 -5.38 -13.69
C VAL A 214 -6.38 -6.53 -12.87
N TYR A 215 -5.65 -6.97 -11.84
CA TYR A 215 -5.98 -8.16 -11.06
C TYR A 215 -6.02 -7.87 -9.55
N ALA A 216 -6.63 -8.80 -8.82
CA ALA A 216 -6.55 -8.87 -7.36
C ALA A 216 -6.05 -10.26 -6.95
N PHE A 217 -5.05 -10.29 -6.08
CA PHE A 217 -4.57 -11.48 -5.41
C PHE A 217 -5.11 -11.48 -3.98
N LYS A 218 -6.01 -12.44 -3.68
CA LYS A 218 -6.62 -12.53 -2.36
C LYS A 218 -5.76 -13.40 -1.44
N THR A 219 -5.32 -12.83 -0.30
CA THR A 219 -4.65 -13.61 0.73
C THR A 219 -5.65 -14.45 1.52
N GLU A 220 -5.19 -15.60 2.01
CA GLU A 220 -5.95 -16.45 2.93
C GLU A 220 -5.92 -15.93 4.37
N ASN A 221 -4.87 -15.19 4.73
CA ASN A 221 -4.71 -14.59 6.05
C ASN A 221 -4.98 -13.08 6.00
N ALA A 222 -6.19 -12.67 6.37
CA ALA A 222 -6.56 -11.26 6.36
C ALA A 222 -5.81 -10.41 7.40
N GLU A 223 -5.26 -11.02 8.46
CA GLU A 223 -4.54 -10.29 9.51
C GLU A 223 -3.25 -9.66 8.98
N GLU A 224 -2.59 -10.30 7.99
CA GLU A 224 -1.34 -9.81 7.41
C GLU A 224 -1.44 -8.43 6.77
N ILE A 225 -2.62 -8.06 6.29
CA ILE A 225 -2.84 -6.81 5.54
C ILE A 225 -3.44 -5.69 6.38
N LEU A 226 -3.65 -5.92 7.68
CA LEU A 226 -4.25 -4.92 8.55
C LEU A 226 -3.26 -3.80 8.87
N GLY A 227 -3.63 -2.57 8.50
CA GLY A 227 -2.89 -1.38 8.89
C GLY A 227 -3.23 -0.96 10.32
N ILE A 228 -2.22 -0.56 11.08
CA ILE A 228 -2.35 -0.08 12.45
C ILE A 228 -2.72 1.40 12.43
N ASN A 229 -3.89 1.75 12.97
CA ASN A 229 -4.42 3.12 12.96
C ASN A 229 -4.85 3.62 14.33
N THR A 230 -5.04 2.72 15.29
CA THR A 230 -5.45 3.06 16.66
C THR A 230 -4.59 2.32 17.68
N PRO A 231 -4.55 2.79 18.96
CA PRO A 231 -3.83 2.10 20.03
C PRO A 231 -4.31 0.65 20.25
N GLU A 232 -5.62 0.38 20.06
CA GLU A 232 -6.19 -0.96 20.19
C GLU A 232 -5.65 -1.89 19.11
N GLN A 233 -5.60 -1.41 17.85
CA GLN A 233 -5.03 -2.18 16.74
C GLN A 233 -3.53 -2.43 16.94
N LEU A 234 -2.81 -1.51 17.60
CA LEU A 234 -1.41 -1.71 17.95
C LEU A 234 -1.25 -2.87 18.94
N MET A 235 -2.05 -2.92 20.00
CA MET A 235 -2.01 -4.02 20.98
C MET A 235 -2.37 -5.38 20.34
N ASP A 236 -3.30 -5.40 19.38
CA ASP A 236 -3.63 -6.62 18.66
C ASP A 236 -2.46 -7.07 17.77
N ALA A 237 -1.81 -6.14 17.07
CA ALA A 237 -0.63 -6.43 16.27
C ALA A 237 0.54 -6.95 17.11
N GLU A 238 0.78 -6.40 18.31
CA GLU A 238 1.81 -6.90 19.23
C GLU A 238 1.62 -8.38 19.56
N ARG A 239 0.36 -8.79 19.84
CA ARG A 239 0.04 -10.19 20.12
C ARG A 239 0.28 -11.09 18.92
N LEU A 240 -0.10 -10.65 17.72
CA LEU A 240 0.08 -11.41 16.49
C LEU A 240 1.56 -11.55 16.11
N LEU A 241 2.36 -10.48 16.27
CA LEU A 241 3.81 -10.50 16.00
C LEU A 241 4.56 -11.49 16.89
N LEU A 242 4.13 -11.68 18.14
CA LEU A 242 4.73 -12.68 19.05
C LEU A 242 4.41 -14.13 18.63
N GLN A 243 3.41 -14.34 17.80
CA GLN A 243 3.01 -15.68 17.32
C GLN A 243 3.63 -16.03 15.96
N GLN A 244 4.23 -15.05 15.27
CA GLN A 244 4.94 -15.32 14.02
C GLN A 244 6.26 -16.04 14.33
N PRO A 245 6.56 -17.16 13.67
CA PRO A 245 7.87 -17.80 13.82
C PRO A 245 8.96 -16.85 13.28
N GLU A 246 10.11 -16.84 13.95
CA GLU A 246 11.31 -16.11 13.51
C GLU A 246 11.78 -16.52 12.11
#